data_ace3c4c1b23196566f8815faa9b342a9
#
_entry.id   ace3c4c1b23196566f8815faa9b342a9
#
_cell.length_a   1.000
_cell.length_b   1.000
_cell.length_c   1.000
_cell.angle_alpha   90.00
_cell.angle_beta   90.00
_cell.angle_gamma   90.00
#
_symmetry.space_group_name_H-M   'P 1'
#
loop_
_entity.id
_entity.type
_entity.pdbx_description
1 polymer ?
#
loop_
_entity_poly.entity_id
_entity_poly.type
_entity_poly.pdbx_seq_one_letter_code
_entity_poly.pdbx_strand_id
1 'polypeptide(L)'
;ASTVQNQFVIDVISDVICPWCFLGKRRLDKALASLADLDVLVRWRPYALDPSIPPEGLDRTVYLTSKFGAERLATLHDPLIQAGLADGVPYNFEAIARTPNTLDAHRLIRWAHTTGLQNEMSERLFMSYWSEGKDIGDRRILAAEAGAVGINGGQIAELLDSDQDVENVKAEIAHATTIGVTGVPTFIFAQ
;
A
#
# COMPACT_ATOMS: atom_id res chain seq x y z
N ALA A 1 20.97 32.75 11.33
CA ALA A 1 19.67 32.83 10.67
C ALA A 1 19.29 31.42 10.24
N SER A 2 18.34 30.80 10.98
CA SER A 2 17.79 29.47 10.62
C SER A 2 16.96 29.65 9.36
N THR A 3 17.46 29.18 8.25
CA THR A 3 16.66 28.98 7.04
C THR A 3 15.59 27.93 7.39
N VAL A 4 14.36 28.37 7.53
CA VAL A 4 13.22 27.46 7.51
C VAL A 4 13.22 26.86 6.11
N GLN A 5 13.79 25.67 5.95
CA GLN A 5 13.65 24.92 4.73
C GLN A 5 12.16 24.55 4.64
N ASN A 6 11.49 25.05 3.62
CA ASN A 6 10.12 24.67 3.33
C ASN A 6 10.14 23.19 2.94
N GLN A 7 9.62 22.34 3.83
CA GLN A 7 9.46 20.93 3.55
C GLN A 7 8.33 20.73 2.54
N PHE A 8 8.63 20.04 1.44
CA PHE A 8 7.60 19.59 0.50
C PHE A 8 6.90 18.36 1.05
N VAL A 9 5.59 18.35 0.97
CA VAL A 9 4.79 17.19 1.38
C VAL A 9 4.15 16.56 0.16
N ILE A 10 4.33 15.25 0.03
CA ILE A 10 3.66 14.44 -0.99
C ILE A 10 2.75 13.44 -0.27
N ASP A 11 1.45 13.61 -0.43
CA ASP A 11 0.49 12.60 0.00
C ASP A 11 0.31 11.58 -1.12
N VAL A 12 0.56 10.32 -0.82
CA VAL A 12 0.33 9.20 -1.72
C VAL A 12 -0.92 8.47 -1.26
N ILE A 13 -1.98 8.60 -2.03
CA ILE A 13 -3.21 7.86 -1.79
C ILE A 13 -3.12 6.54 -2.52
N SER A 14 -3.20 5.46 -1.78
CA SER A 14 -2.80 4.14 -2.23
C SER A 14 -3.63 3.04 -1.58
N ASP A 15 -3.69 1.89 -2.25
CA ASP A 15 -4.13 0.63 -1.66
C ASP A 15 -3.11 -0.46 -1.97
N VAL A 16 -2.81 -1.29 -0.98
CA VAL A 16 -1.77 -2.34 -1.11
C VAL A 16 -2.13 -3.36 -2.19
N ILE A 17 -3.42 -3.62 -2.38
CA ILE A 17 -3.91 -4.52 -3.45
C ILE A 17 -4.00 -3.86 -4.83
N CYS A 18 -3.47 -2.65 -4.99
CA CYS A 18 -3.30 -2.01 -6.28
C CYS A 18 -1.89 -2.26 -6.82
N PRO A 19 -1.75 -3.04 -7.89
CA PRO A 19 -0.42 -3.30 -8.44
C PRO A 19 0.25 -2.06 -9.04
N TRP A 20 -0.54 -1.13 -9.54
CA TRP A 20 -0.05 0.16 -10.05
C TRP A 20 0.48 1.07 -8.93
N CYS A 21 -0.02 0.90 -7.69
CA CYS A 21 0.51 1.61 -6.53
C CYS A 21 1.94 1.15 -6.18
N PHE A 22 2.23 -0.13 -6.31
CA PHE A 22 3.59 -0.64 -6.15
C PHE A 22 4.55 -0.03 -7.19
N LEU A 23 4.16 -0.06 -8.45
CA LEU A 23 4.92 0.56 -9.52
C LEU A 23 5.10 2.06 -9.30
N GLY A 24 4.03 2.76 -8.92
CA GLY A 24 4.05 4.19 -8.63
C GLY A 24 5.01 4.54 -7.50
N LYS A 25 5.06 3.72 -6.44
CA LYS A 25 6.02 3.89 -5.35
C LYS A 25 7.46 3.81 -5.84
N ARG A 26 7.79 2.79 -6.63
CA ARG A 26 9.15 2.60 -7.16
C ARG A 26 9.58 3.78 -8.04
N ARG A 27 8.66 4.28 -8.86
CA ARG A 27 8.89 5.47 -9.67
C ARG A 27 9.07 6.73 -8.83
N LEU A 28 8.27 6.89 -7.78
CA LEU A 28 8.41 8.00 -6.83
C LEU A 28 9.76 7.94 -6.12
N ASP A 29 10.15 6.79 -5.58
CA ASP A 29 11.43 6.60 -4.90
C ASP A 29 12.60 6.95 -5.82
N LYS A 30 12.55 6.54 -7.07
CA LYS A 30 13.56 6.88 -8.08
C LYS A 30 13.63 8.37 -8.37
N ALA A 31 12.47 9.03 -8.49
CA ALA A 31 12.40 10.46 -8.70
C ALA A 31 12.96 11.24 -7.51
N LEU A 32 12.63 10.84 -6.28
CA LEU A 32 13.12 11.48 -5.06
C LEU A 32 14.62 11.28 -4.87
N ALA A 33 15.18 10.14 -5.26
CA ALA A 33 16.63 9.91 -5.22
C ALA A 33 17.40 10.89 -6.13
N SER A 34 16.79 11.35 -7.22
CA SER A 34 17.36 12.37 -8.10
C SER A 34 17.23 13.80 -7.58
N LEU A 35 16.46 14.01 -6.52
CA LEU A 35 16.14 15.29 -5.90
C LEU A 35 16.65 15.36 -4.45
N ALA A 36 17.85 14.83 -4.21
CA ALA A 36 18.43 14.69 -2.87
C ALA A 36 18.58 16.01 -2.09
N ASP A 37 18.60 17.14 -2.79
CA ASP A 37 18.72 18.48 -2.19
C ASP A 37 17.37 19.02 -1.65
N LEU A 38 16.25 18.35 -1.95
CA LEU A 38 14.94 18.73 -1.47
C LEU A 38 14.59 17.96 -0.20
N ASP A 39 14.08 18.67 0.80
CA ASP A 39 13.46 18.05 1.97
C ASP A 39 12.01 17.69 1.62
N VAL A 40 11.76 16.40 1.40
CA VAL A 40 10.45 15.88 1.02
C VAL A 40 9.93 14.91 2.06
N LEU A 41 8.76 15.19 2.59
CA LEU A 41 8.00 14.26 3.41
C LEU A 41 6.97 13.54 2.55
N VAL A 42 7.07 12.23 2.49
CA VAL A 42 6.05 11.38 1.83
C VAL A 42 5.12 10.82 2.91
N ARG A 43 3.82 11.08 2.77
CA ARG A 43 2.79 10.55 3.66
C ARG A 43 1.91 9.58 2.88
N TRP A 44 1.72 8.40 3.44
CA TRP A 44 0.87 7.37 2.86
C TRP A 44 -0.54 7.47 3.42
N ARG A 45 -1.52 7.58 2.51
CA ARG A 45 -2.94 7.73 2.84
C ARG A 45 -3.72 6.55 2.30
N PRO A 46 -4.68 6.01 3.09
CA PRO A 46 -5.43 4.83 2.70
C PRO A 46 -6.49 5.12 1.64
N TYR A 47 -6.67 4.15 0.77
CA TYR A 47 -7.78 4.05 -0.17
C TYR A 47 -8.28 2.61 -0.19
N ALA A 48 -9.56 2.38 -0.42
CA ALA A 48 -10.13 1.05 -0.58
C ALA A 48 -10.59 0.87 -2.02
N LEU A 49 -9.84 0.11 -2.81
CA LEU A 49 -10.22 -0.21 -4.18
C LEU A 49 -11.52 -1.00 -4.25
N ASP A 50 -11.70 -1.90 -3.31
CA ASP A 50 -12.93 -2.68 -3.19
C ASP A 50 -13.34 -2.84 -1.73
N PRO A 51 -14.18 -1.92 -1.22
CA PRO A 51 -14.64 -1.96 0.17
C PRO A 51 -15.58 -3.15 0.45
N SER A 52 -16.01 -3.88 -0.57
CA SER A 52 -16.89 -5.05 -0.41
C SER A 52 -16.14 -6.33 -0.02
N ILE A 53 -14.82 -6.34 -0.09
CA ILE A 53 -14.03 -7.51 0.32
C ILE A 53 -14.23 -7.76 1.81
N PRO A 54 -14.70 -8.97 2.22
CA PRO A 54 -14.92 -9.24 3.63
C PRO A 54 -13.61 -9.32 4.42
N PRO A 55 -13.67 -9.22 5.76
CA PRO A 55 -12.48 -9.26 6.61
C PRO A 55 -11.58 -10.48 6.40
N GLU A 56 -12.16 -11.63 6.09
CA GLU A 56 -11.43 -12.88 5.80
C GLU A 56 -10.80 -12.91 4.41
N GLY A 57 -11.08 -11.93 3.57
CA GLY A 57 -10.61 -11.90 2.19
C GLY A 57 -11.36 -12.84 1.26
N LEU A 58 -10.90 -12.91 0.02
CA LEU A 58 -11.50 -13.76 -1.03
C LEU A 58 -10.40 -14.58 -1.74
N ASP A 59 -10.78 -15.72 -2.32
CA ASP A 59 -9.92 -16.44 -3.26
C ASP A 59 -9.61 -15.52 -4.46
N ARG A 60 -8.33 -15.39 -4.82
CA ARG A 60 -7.93 -14.45 -5.85
C ARG A 60 -8.48 -14.81 -7.22
N THR A 61 -8.44 -16.07 -7.62
CA THR A 61 -8.94 -16.50 -8.92
C THR A 61 -10.43 -16.25 -9.04
N VAL A 62 -11.20 -16.59 -8.00
CA VAL A 62 -12.65 -16.34 -7.95
C VAL A 62 -12.92 -14.83 -8.03
N TYR A 63 -12.21 -14.04 -7.26
CA TYR A 63 -12.35 -12.56 -7.25
C TYR A 63 -12.07 -11.94 -8.62
N LEU A 64 -10.95 -12.29 -9.23
CA LEU A 64 -10.56 -11.73 -10.53
C LEU A 64 -11.49 -12.20 -11.66
N THR A 65 -11.92 -13.46 -11.64
CA THR A 65 -12.87 -13.99 -12.61
C THR A 65 -14.21 -13.27 -12.51
N SER A 66 -14.69 -13.05 -11.30
CA SER A 66 -15.94 -12.30 -11.07
C SER A 66 -15.86 -10.85 -11.55
N LYS A 67 -14.70 -10.21 -11.37
CA LYS A 67 -14.51 -8.79 -11.67
C LYS A 67 -14.19 -8.52 -13.15
N PHE A 68 -13.40 -9.36 -13.78
CA PHE A 68 -12.86 -9.13 -15.12
C PHE A 68 -13.30 -10.16 -16.17
N GLY A 69 -13.85 -11.30 -15.75
CA GLY A 69 -14.18 -12.42 -16.61
C GLY A 69 -12.98 -13.33 -16.92
N ALA A 70 -13.27 -14.62 -17.15
CA ALA A 70 -12.23 -15.64 -17.36
C ALA A 70 -11.33 -15.36 -18.57
N GLU A 71 -11.87 -14.79 -19.64
CA GLU A 71 -11.11 -14.51 -20.88
C GLU A 71 -10.02 -13.45 -20.65
N ARG A 72 -10.30 -12.44 -19.82
CA ARG A 72 -9.35 -11.35 -19.55
C ARG A 72 -8.24 -11.77 -18.60
N LEU A 73 -8.42 -12.83 -17.81
CA LEU A 73 -7.42 -13.27 -16.85
C LEU A 73 -6.09 -13.65 -17.50
N ALA A 74 -6.12 -14.25 -18.69
CA ALA A 74 -4.94 -14.70 -19.40
C ALA A 74 -3.96 -13.56 -19.73
N THR A 75 -4.46 -12.34 -19.92
CA THR A 75 -3.67 -11.17 -20.34
C THR A 75 -3.74 -10.01 -19.36
N LEU A 76 -4.50 -10.15 -18.26
CA LEU A 76 -4.77 -9.08 -17.29
C LEU A 76 -3.49 -8.45 -16.74
N HIS A 77 -2.48 -9.25 -16.47
CA HIS A 77 -1.24 -8.83 -15.85
C HIS A 77 -0.15 -8.42 -16.86
N ASP A 78 -0.34 -8.64 -18.15
CA ASP A 78 0.69 -8.38 -19.16
C ASP A 78 1.24 -6.94 -19.13
N PRO A 79 0.40 -5.89 -19.07
CA PRO A 79 0.91 -4.51 -18.96
C PRO A 79 1.74 -4.27 -17.71
N LEU A 80 1.35 -4.89 -16.60
CA LEU A 80 2.06 -4.78 -15.31
C LEU A 80 3.41 -5.50 -15.35
N ILE A 81 3.46 -6.68 -15.94
CA ILE A 81 4.70 -7.43 -16.12
C ILE A 81 5.70 -6.61 -16.93
N GLN A 82 5.26 -6.04 -18.06
CA GLN A 82 6.11 -5.21 -18.91
C GLN A 82 6.61 -3.96 -18.20
N ALA A 83 5.71 -3.24 -17.53
CA ALA A 83 6.08 -2.05 -16.75
C ALA A 83 7.00 -2.41 -15.57
N GLY A 84 6.74 -3.53 -14.91
CA GLY A 84 7.57 -4.04 -13.82
C GLY A 84 8.98 -4.38 -14.26
N LEU A 85 9.14 -5.03 -15.39
CA LEU A 85 10.45 -5.31 -15.96
C LEU A 85 11.24 -4.03 -16.26
N ALA A 86 10.57 -3.00 -16.77
CA ALA A 86 11.20 -1.71 -17.07
C ALA A 86 11.63 -0.95 -15.82
N ASP A 87 10.86 -1.03 -14.72
CA ASP A 87 11.08 -0.28 -13.48
C ASP A 87 11.64 -1.12 -12.33
N GLY A 88 11.97 -2.38 -12.56
CA GLY A 88 12.55 -3.27 -11.56
C GLY A 88 11.57 -3.70 -10.46
N VAL A 89 10.28 -3.80 -10.77
CA VAL A 89 9.25 -4.29 -9.83
C VAL A 89 9.05 -5.79 -10.03
N PRO A 90 9.38 -6.63 -9.04
CA PRO A 90 9.38 -8.09 -9.20
C PRO A 90 8.01 -8.70 -8.91
N TYR A 91 7.03 -8.47 -9.77
CA TYR A 91 5.72 -9.11 -9.62
C TYR A 91 5.82 -10.64 -9.77
N ASN A 92 5.10 -11.35 -8.90
CA ASN A 92 4.90 -12.79 -8.95
C ASN A 92 3.41 -13.12 -8.73
N PHE A 93 2.60 -12.86 -9.75
CA PHE A 93 1.14 -13.00 -9.66
C PHE A 93 0.69 -14.43 -9.35
N GLU A 94 1.44 -15.43 -9.82
CA GLU A 94 1.11 -16.84 -9.59
C GLU A 94 1.22 -17.26 -8.13
N ALA A 95 2.07 -16.58 -7.35
CA ALA A 95 2.22 -16.86 -5.93
C ALA A 95 1.06 -16.35 -5.07
N ILE A 96 0.21 -15.47 -5.60
CA ILE A 96 -0.84 -14.81 -4.85
C ILE A 96 -2.12 -15.66 -4.87
N ALA A 97 -2.50 -16.18 -3.70
CA ALA A 97 -3.69 -17.03 -3.56
C ALA A 97 -4.95 -16.26 -3.11
N ARG A 98 -4.78 -15.14 -2.39
CA ARG A 98 -5.87 -14.40 -1.76
C ARG A 98 -5.91 -12.95 -2.19
N THR A 99 -7.13 -12.39 -2.27
CA THR A 99 -7.36 -10.96 -2.33
C THR A 99 -7.86 -10.52 -0.96
N PRO A 100 -7.02 -9.85 -0.14
CA PRO A 100 -7.38 -9.52 1.23
C PRO A 100 -8.22 -8.26 1.33
N ASN A 101 -8.93 -8.12 2.46
CA ASN A 101 -9.35 -6.82 2.95
C ASN A 101 -8.11 -6.08 3.46
N THR A 102 -7.93 -4.83 3.09
CA THR A 102 -6.71 -4.06 3.38
C THR A 102 -6.80 -3.12 4.59
N LEU A 103 -7.90 -3.17 5.34
CA LEU A 103 -8.08 -2.30 6.51
C LEU A 103 -6.93 -2.42 7.51
N ASP A 104 -6.56 -3.62 7.88
CA ASP A 104 -5.49 -3.85 8.87
C ASP A 104 -4.11 -3.46 8.32
N ALA A 105 -3.85 -3.68 7.04
CA ALA A 105 -2.64 -3.20 6.39
C ALA A 105 -2.55 -1.66 6.42
N HIS A 106 -3.64 -0.96 6.19
CA HIS A 106 -3.70 0.50 6.31
C HIS A 106 -3.53 0.99 7.74
N ARG A 107 -4.05 0.26 8.72
CA ARG A 107 -3.79 0.56 10.15
C ARG A 107 -2.30 0.49 10.44
N LEU A 108 -1.64 -0.56 9.99
CA LEU A 108 -0.19 -0.73 10.16
C LEU A 108 0.61 0.40 9.49
N ILE A 109 0.27 0.79 8.28
CA ILE A 109 0.92 1.91 7.59
C ILE A 109 0.72 3.22 8.36
N ARG A 110 -0.49 3.45 8.90
CA ARG A 110 -0.77 4.60 9.76
C ARG A 110 0.13 4.61 11.00
N TRP A 111 0.27 3.49 11.68
CA TRP A 111 1.13 3.40 12.87
C TRP A 111 2.60 3.58 12.56
N ALA A 112 3.05 3.19 11.38
CA ALA A 112 4.42 3.40 10.92
C ALA A 112 4.81 4.88 10.81
N HIS A 113 3.84 5.78 10.75
CA HIS A 113 4.10 7.23 10.72
C HIS A 113 4.83 7.72 11.98
N THR A 114 4.47 7.21 13.15
CA THR A 114 5.09 7.60 14.44
C THR A 114 6.59 7.33 14.50
N THR A 115 7.07 6.33 13.78
CA THR A 115 8.49 5.96 13.71
C THR A 115 9.19 6.48 12.46
N GLY A 116 8.46 7.20 11.59
CA GLY A 116 8.99 7.71 10.32
C GLY A 116 9.23 6.62 9.28
N LEU A 117 8.57 5.45 9.40
CA LEU A 117 8.81 4.27 8.58
C LEU A 117 7.68 3.93 7.61
N GLN A 118 6.80 4.91 7.29
CA GLN A 118 5.70 4.64 6.36
C GLN A 118 6.16 4.19 4.98
N ASN A 119 7.23 4.79 4.46
CA ASN A 119 7.72 4.45 3.14
C ASN A 119 8.28 3.03 3.10
N GLU A 120 9.07 2.66 4.10
CA GLU A 120 9.64 1.32 4.26
C GLU A 120 8.55 0.28 4.53
N MET A 121 7.55 0.62 5.34
CA MET A 121 6.43 -0.28 5.63
C MET A 121 5.57 -0.54 4.39
N SER A 122 5.27 0.49 3.63
CA SER A 122 4.52 0.37 2.38
C SER A 122 5.28 -0.47 1.37
N GLU A 123 6.58 -0.24 1.20
CA GLU A 123 7.44 -1.08 0.35
C GLU A 123 7.41 -2.54 0.78
N ARG A 124 7.55 -2.80 2.08
CA ARG A 124 7.55 -4.17 2.61
C ARG A 124 6.21 -4.88 2.33
N LEU A 125 5.09 -4.20 2.51
CA LEU A 125 3.77 -4.78 2.24
C LEU A 125 3.54 -5.04 0.75
N PHE A 126 3.97 -4.14 -0.12
CA PHE A 126 3.92 -4.39 -1.56
C PHE A 126 4.75 -5.59 -1.97
N MET A 127 5.96 -5.71 -1.47
CA MET A 127 6.83 -6.86 -1.72
C MET A 127 6.23 -8.16 -1.20
N SER A 128 5.72 -8.15 0.03
CA SER A 128 5.10 -9.32 0.66
C SER A 128 3.94 -9.86 -0.15
N TYR A 129 3.09 -8.97 -0.62
CA TYR A 129 1.90 -9.36 -1.39
C TYR A 129 2.21 -9.66 -2.85
N TRP A 130 2.80 -8.69 -3.58
CA TRP A 130 2.95 -8.78 -5.03
C TRP A 130 4.12 -9.66 -5.49
N SER A 131 5.14 -9.83 -4.67
CA SER A 131 6.33 -10.60 -5.04
C SER A 131 6.42 -11.94 -4.31
N GLU A 132 6.03 -11.96 -3.03
CA GLU A 132 6.17 -13.14 -2.18
C GLU A 132 4.85 -13.92 -2.00
N GLY A 133 3.73 -13.37 -2.43
CA GLY A 133 2.42 -14.01 -2.36
C GLY A 133 1.87 -14.19 -0.95
N LYS A 134 2.36 -13.42 0.02
CA LYS A 134 1.87 -13.47 1.39
C LYS A 134 0.49 -12.84 1.52
N ASP A 135 -0.35 -13.41 2.37
CA ASP A 135 -1.66 -12.83 2.70
C ASP A 135 -1.49 -11.68 3.70
N ILE A 136 -1.49 -10.46 3.21
CA ILE A 136 -1.39 -9.25 4.04
C ILE A 136 -2.70 -8.90 4.77
N GLY A 137 -3.72 -9.72 4.65
CA GLY A 137 -4.89 -9.70 5.53
C GLY A 137 -4.70 -10.53 6.81
N ASP A 138 -3.68 -11.37 6.88
CA ASP A 138 -3.33 -12.13 8.07
C ASP A 138 -2.54 -11.24 9.05
N ARG A 139 -3.08 -11.05 10.25
CA ARG A 139 -2.47 -10.21 11.29
C ARG A 139 -1.11 -10.68 11.75
N ARG A 140 -0.86 -11.99 11.73
CA ARG A 140 0.45 -12.57 12.08
C ARG A 140 1.50 -12.18 11.03
N ILE A 141 1.13 -12.21 9.77
CA ILE A 141 2.00 -11.75 8.68
C ILE A 141 2.27 -10.26 8.80
N LEU A 142 1.26 -9.43 9.05
CA LEU A 142 1.42 -8.00 9.23
C LEU A 142 2.38 -7.67 10.40
N ALA A 143 2.25 -8.35 11.53
CA ALA A 143 3.14 -8.17 12.67
C ALA A 143 4.58 -8.58 12.35
N ALA A 144 4.79 -9.68 11.63
CA ALA A 144 6.10 -10.13 11.19
C ALA A 144 6.75 -9.13 10.21
N GLU A 145 5.97 -8.61 9.27
CA GLU A 145 6.46 -7.61 8.30
C GLU A 145 6.79 -6.27 8.97
N ALA A 146 6.05 -5.88 10.00
CA ALA A 146 6.39 -4.74 10.83
C ALA A 146 7.76 -4.93 11.50
N GLY A 147 8.00 -6.09 12.08
CA GLY A 147 9.29 -6.46 12.65
C GLY A 147 10.45 -6.40 11.65
N ALA A 148 10.19 -6.82 10.41
CA ALA A 148 11.18 -6.81 9.34
C ALA A 148 11.67 -5.39 8.97
N VAL A 149 10.87 -4.36 9.19
CA VAL A 149 11.25 -2.96 8.94
C VAL A 149 11.69 -2.22 10.20
N GLY A 150 11.75 -2.89 11.35
CA GLY A 150 12.22 -2.31 12.60
C GLY A 150 11.12 -1.75 13.51
N ILE A 151 9.85 -2.07 13.24
CA ILE A 151 8.73 -1.74 14.13
C ILE A 151 8.50 -2.94 15.06
N ASN A 152 8.14 -2.67 16.32
CA ASN A 152 7.89 -3.72 17.30
C ASN A 152 6.68 -4.58 16.89
N GLY A 153 6.94 -5.78 16.37
CA GLY A 153 5.91 -6.71 15.88
C GLY A 153 4.94 -7.17 16.98
N GLY A 154 5.42 -7.36 18.20
CA GLY A 154 4.56 -7.72 19.33
C GLY A 154 3.54 -6.62 19.66
N GLN A 155 3.97 -5.37 19.66
CA GLN A 155 3.08 -4.22 19.85
C GLN A 155 2.06 -4.10 18.70
N ILE A 156 2.50 -4.33 17.47
CA ILE A 156 1.60 -4.34 16.32
C ILE A 156 0.56 -5.45 16.43
N ALA A 157 0.95 -6.65 16.86
CA ALA A 157 0.01 -7.75 17.08
C ALA A 157 -1.09 -7.37 18.10
N GLU A 158 -0.71 -6.76 19.20
CA GLU A 158 -1.66 -6.26 20.21
C GLU A 158 -2.60 -5.20 19.66
N LEU A 159 -2.07 -4.24 18.91
CA LEU A 159 -2.86 -3.17 18.28
C LEU A 159 -3.84 -3.73 17.24
N LEU A 160 -3.42 -4.71 16.44
CA LEU A 160 -4.28 -5.35 15.45
C LEU A 160 -5.44 -6.12 16.09
N ASP A 161 -5.22 -6.71 17.26
CA ASP A 161 -6.27 -7.42 18.01
C ASP A 161 -7.26 -6.47 18.69
N SER A 162 -6.92 -5.20 18.79
CA SER A 162 -7.81 -4.14 19.27
C SER A 162 -8.59 -3.49 18.11
N ASP A 163 -9.45 -2.53 18.44
CA ASP A 163 -10.12 -1.69 17.44
C ASP A 163 -9.41 -0.35 17.19
N GLN A 164 -8.17 -0.22 17.67
CA GLN A 164 -7.38 1.01 17.56
C GLN A 164 -7.26 1.45 16.09
N ASP A 165 -7.65 2.70 15.84
CA ASP A 165 -7.60 3.36 14.54
C ASP A 165 -8.46 2.75 13.41
N VAL A 166 -9.35 1.81 13.70
CA VAL A 166 -10.30 1.28 12.71
C VAL A 166 -11.15 2.41 12.13
N GLU A 167 -11.79 3.21 12.97
CA GLU A 167 -12.64 4.30 12.52
C GLU A 167 -11.84 5.45 11.89
N ASN A 168 -10.62 5.72 12.39
CA ASN A 168 -9.74 6.72 11.80
C ASN A 168 -9.32 6.36 10.37
N VAL A 169 -8.97 5.11 10.12
CA VAL A 169 -8.63 4.63 8.77
C VAL A 169 -9.84 4.70 7.84
N LYS A 170 -11.01 4.27 8.31
CA LYS A 170 -12.25 4.37 7.54
C LYS A 170 -12.60 5.82 7.19
N ALA A 171 -12.39 6.75 8.12
CA ALA A 171 -12.60 8.18 7.90
C ALA A 171 -11.62 8.75 6.86
N GLU A 172 -10.36 8.33 6.88
CA GLU A 172 -9.38 8.75 5.88
C GLU A 172 -9.72 8.21 4.48
N ILE A 173 -10.18 6.96 4.38
CA ILE A 173 -10.67 6.37 3.12
C ILE A 173 -11.86 7.18 2.57
N ALA A 174 -12.82 7.52 3.41
CA ALA A 174 -13.96 8.34 3.03
C ALA A 174 -13.53 9.76 2.61
N HIS A 175 -12.55 10.33 3.29
CA HIS A 175 -12.01 11.66 2.96
C HIS A 175 -11.38 11.69 1.56
N ALA A 176 -10.66 10.66 1.16
CA ALA A 176 -10.09 10.56 -0.18
C ALA A 176 -11.17 10.69 -1.28
N THR A 177 -12.30 10.03 -1.11
CA THR A 177 -13.44 10.15 -2.02
C THR A 177 -14.02 11.58 -2.00
N THR A 178 -14.13 12.17 -0.82
CA THR A 178 -14.67 13.54 -0.65
C THR A 178 -13.83 14.58 -1.39
N ILE A 179 -12.51 14.45 -1.40
CA ILE A 179 -11.61 15.39 -2.10
C ILE A 179 -11.46 15.08 -3.60
N GLY A 180 -12.22 14.12 -4.13
CA GLY A 180 -12.31 13.83 -5.56
C GLY A 180 -11.35 12.75 -6.06
N VAL A 181 -10.76 11.93 -5.18
CA VAL A 181 -9.95 10.79 -5.59
C VAL A 181 -10.87 9.70 -6.15
N THR A 182 -10.63 9.29 -7.38
CA THR A 182 -11.42 8.26 -8.09
C THR A 182 -10.60 7.02 -8.46
N GLY A 183 -9.32 7.03 -8.17
CA GLY A 183 -8.42 5.93 -8.46
C GLY A 183 -7.06 6.11 -7.80
N VAL A 184 -6.27 5.06 -7.76
CA VAL A 184 -4.96 5.03 -7.11
C VAL A 184 -3.91 4.43 -8.04
N PRO A 185 -2.61 4.81 -7.90
CA PRO A 185 -2.13 5.81 -6.96
C PRO A 185 -2.56 7.23 -7.35
N THR A 186 -2.79 8.07 -6.34
CA THR A 186 -2.98 9.52 -6.52
C THR A 186 -1.93 10.25 -5.68
N PHE A 187 -1.21 11.16 -6.32
CA PHE A 187 -0.17 11.96 -5.68
C PHE A 187 -0.66 13.40 -5.50
N ILE A 188 -0.61 13.90 -4.27
CA ILE A 188 -1.00 15.26 -3.94
C ILE A 188 0.22 16.00 -3.42
N PHE A 189 0.60 17.06 -4.11
CA PHE A 189 1.75 17.89 -3.77
C PHE A 189 1.30 19.12 -3.01
N ALA A 190 1.94 19.40 -1.87
CA ALA A 190 1.69 20.57 -1.05
C ALA A 190 3.01 21.22 -0.63
N GLN A 191 2.97 22.55 -0.46
CA GLN A 191 4.05 23.36 0.12
C GLN A 191 3.70 23.78 1.53
#